data_f212624bdc3564dc2ec675f6a20567fd
#
_entry.id   f212624bdc3564dc2ec675f6a20567fd
#
_cell.length_a   1.000
_cell.length_b   1.000
_cell.length_c   1.000
_cell.angle_alpha   90.00
_cell.angle_beta   90.00
_cell.angle_gamma   90.00
#
_symmetry.space_group_name_H-M   'P 1'
#
loop_
_entity.id
_entity.type
_entity.pdbx_description
1 polymer ?
#
loop_
_entity_poly.entity_id
_entity_poly.type
_entity_poly.pdbx_seq_one_letter_code
_entity_poly.pdbx_strand_id
1 'polypeptide(L)'
;MSAPGAGGTQGFFQDAPQLANTFEGDRVLRQSLQRLLPADAWGDVRGDLTRFGERAAREMLPLADEAERKPPSLVRFDAWGNRVDAIETTPAWGRLHDIAAEEGIVAIGYERAHGRYSRVHQMAKLHLFHPSSAIVSCPLAMTDGAARLLEGQTEGAGKKVAARALPRLTSRDPSVFWTSGQWMTERTGGSDVGRSETVARAVAGLPREGTHRLYGTKWFTSATTSEMTMTLARIEEPDGTVPAGSRGLSLFYAETHGEDGRLADIEILRLKDKLGTKALPTAELQLRGTPATLVGAPGRGVPTITRLINVTRLYNTVCAVSSLRRGVALARDFASRRHVFGRPLAQQPLHLTTLAALEVELHGSTVLEMHCASLLGAEDCGEASADDVAELRLLTPLAKLYTARQGVAGMSEVVESFGGAGYVEDTGIPRMLRDAQVLSIWEGTTNVLSLDALRAIQRDEALGPVLGRAMSRAGAAAKAVPGALNRASSSSSQASNSKPPVASAWPPSRA
;
A
#
# COMPACT_ATOMS: atom_id res chain seq x y z
N MET A 1 -36.05 -39.73 -8.00
CA MET A 1 -35.83 -39.01 -6.73
C MET A 1 -35.17 -39.99 -5.79
N SER A 2 -33.85 -39.91 -5.65
CA SER A 2 -33.11 -40.72 -4.68
C SER A 2 -33.33 -40.09 -3.30
N ALA A 3 -33.66 -40.90 -2.32
CA ALA A 3 -33.82 -40.48 -0.92
C ALA A 3 -32.54 -39.78 -0.41
N PRO A 4 -32.64 -38.73 0.41
CA PRO A 4 -31.46 -38.12 1.04
C PRO A 4 -30.85 -39.18 1.95
N GLY A 5 -29.61 -39.57 1.65
CA GLY A 5 -28.81 -40.47 2.48
C GLY A 5 -28.69 -39.87 3.86
N ALA A 6 -28.76 -40.70 4.88
CA ALA A 6 -28.58 -40.38 6.28
C ALA A 6 -27.31 -39.55 6.46
N GLY A 7 -27.45 -38.37 7.07
CA GLY A 7 -26.37 -37.44 7.30
C GLY A 7 -25.25 -38.05 8.14
N GLY A 8 -24.28 -38.60 7.43
CA GLY A 8 -22.97 -38.82 8.00
C GLY A 8 -22.27 -37.47 8.16
N THR A 9 -21.27 -37.38 9.00
CA THR A 9 -20.32 -36.34 9.29
C THR A 9 -19.52 -35.85 8.03
N GLN A 10 -20.10 -35.84 6.85
CA GLN A 10 -19.53 -35.19 5.67
C GLN A 10 -19.65 -33.69 5.84
N GLY A 11 -18.52 -33.01 5.78
CA GLY A 11 -18.42 -31.57 5.98
C GLY A 11 -19.26 -30.77 4.99
N PHE A 12 -19.10 -29.47 5.02
CA PHE A 12 -19.80 -28.51 4.17
C PHE A 12 -19.62 -28.87 2.69
N PHE A 13 -20.70 -28.86 1.92
CA PHE A 13 -20.72 -29.34 0.52
C PHE A 13 -20.18 -28.37 -0.51
N GLN A 14 -19.51 -27.28 -0.07
CA GLN A 14 -18.91 -26.29 -0.93
C GLN A 14 -17.40 -26.33 -0.78
N ASP A 15 -16.69 -26.59 -1.86
CA ASP A 15 -15.23 -26.46 -1.88
C ASP A 15 -14.82 -24.99 -1.70
N ALA A 16 -13.79 -24.77 -0.89
CA ALA A 16 -13.21 -23.44 -0.73
C ALA A 16 -12.70 -22.91 -2.08
N PRO A 17 -12.78 -21.60 -2.33
CA PRO A 17 -12.22 -21.01 -3.54
C PRO A 17 -10.71 -21.22 -3.57
N GLN A 18 -10.18 -21.50 -4.75
CA GLN A 18 -8.76 -21.78 -4.97
C GLN A 18 -8.13 -20.72 -5.84
N LEU A 19 -6.89 -20.38 -5.53
CA LEU A 19 -6.07 -19.51 -6.37
C LEU A 19 -5.17 -20.37 -7.27
N ALA A 20 -5.25 -20.09 -8.56
CA ALA A 20 -4.21 -20.48 -9.51
C ALA A 20 -2.98 -19.56 -9.34
N ASN A 21 -1.98 -19.72 -10.22
CA ASN A 21 -0.88 -18.77 -10.30
C ASN A 21 -1.42 -17.33 -10.44
N THR A 22 -1.08 -16.47 -9.49
CA THR A 22 -1.68 -15.14 -9.38
C THR A 22 -1.27 -14.21 -10.52
N PHE A 23 -0.11 -14.42 -11.14
CA PHE A 23 0.33 -13.66 -12.31
C PHE A 23 -0.33 -14.17 -13.60
N GLU A 24 -0.35 -15.48 -13.82
CA GLU A 24 -0.95 -16.05 -15.03
C GLU A 24 -2.47 -15.85 -15.06
N GLY A 25 -3.12 -15.82 -13.89
CA GLY A 25 -4.54 -15.50 -13.73
C GLY A 25 -4.89 -14.03 -13.97
N ASP A 26 -3.91 -13.11 -13.93
CA ASP A 26 -4.14 -11.68 -14.14
C ASP A 26 -3.82 -11.26 -15.59
N ARG A 27 -4.82 -11.36 -16.44
CA ARG A 27 -4.69 -10.98 -17.86
C ARG A 27 -4.34 -9.49 -18.02
N VAL A 28 -4.92 -8.60 -17.21
CA VAL A 28 -4.77 -7.16 -17.39
C VAL A 28 -3.39 -6.68 -16.97
N LEU A 29 -2.89 -7.19 -15.85
CA LEU A 29 -1.51 -6.93 -15.43
C LEU A 29 -0.52 -7.37 -16.51
N ARG A 30 -0.66 -8.61 -17.03
CA ARG A 30 0.21 -9.12 -18.10
C ARG A 30 0.18 -8.26 -19.36
N GLN A 31 -1.00 -7.86 -19.81
CA GLN A 31 -1.16 -7.00 -21.00
C GLN A 31 -0.60 -5.59 -20.77
N SER A 32 -0.79 -5.03 -19.57
CA SER A 32 -0.21 -3.73 -19.21
C SER A 32 1.31 -3.75 -19.23
N LEU A 33 1.91 -4.80 -18.64
CA LEU A 33 3.36 -4.97 -18.63
C LEU A 33 3.92 -5.19 -20.04
N GLN A 34 3.31 -6.05 -20.84
CA GLN A 34 3.72 -6.31 -22.22
C GLN A 34 3.69 -5.04 -23.08
N ARG A 35 2.77 -4.11 -22.80
CA ARG A 35 2.68 -2.83 -23.50
C ARG A 35 3.72 -1.82 -23.01
N LEU A 36 4.06 -1.83 -21.73
CA LEU A 36 4.95 -0.85 -21.10
C LEU A 36 6.43 -1.21 -21.25
N LEU A 37 6.76 -2.49 -21.19
CA LEU A 37 8.13 -2.98 -21.17
C LEU A 37 8.66 -3.22 -22.58
N PRO A 38 9.94 -2.88 -22.86
CA PRO A 38 10.60 -3.33 -24.07
C PRO A 38 10.74 -4.87 -24.08
N ALA A 39 10.92 -5.47 -25.26
CA ALA A 39 10.83 -6.91 -25.45
C ALA A 39 11.85 -7.73 -24.63
N ASP A 40 13.07 -7.22 -24.47
CA ASP A 40 14.12 -7.80 -23.64
C ASP A 40 13.74 -7.81 -22.16
N ALA A 41 13.35 -6.66 -21.61
CA ALA A 41 12.89 -6.58 -20.23
C ALA A 41 11.63 -7.41 -19.98
N TRP A 42 10.70 -7.48 -20.95
CA TRP A 42 9.50 -8.29 -20.80
C TRP A 42 9.77 -9.78 -20.60
N GLY A 43 10.75 -10.33 -21.31
CA GLY A 43 11.13 -11.74 -21.17
C GLY A 43 11.53 -12.09 -19.74
N ASP A 44 12.44 -11.32 -19.17
CA ASP A 44 12.96 -11.51 -17.80
C ASP A 44 11.88 -11.27 -16.74
N VAL A 45 11.18 -10.13 -16.83
CA VAL A 45 10.12 -9.75 -15.89
C VAL A 45 8.98 -10.78 -15.89
N ARG A 46 8.57 -11.26 -17.07
CA ARG A 46 7.54 -12.30 -17.18
C ARG A 46 7.97 -13.59 -16.48
N GLY A 47 9.21 -14.04 -16.70
CA GLY A 47 9.74 -15.25 -16.06
C GLY A 47 9.74 -15.15 -14.55
N ASP A 48 10.24 -14.04 -14.00
CA ASP A 48 10.25 -13.78 -12.57
C ASP A 48 8.84 -13.69 -11.97
N LEU A 49 7.93 -12.94 -12.58
CA LEU A 49 6.56 -12.79 -12.08
C LEU A 49 5.74 -14.08 -12.19
N THR A 50 5.98 -14.92 -13.20
CA THR A 50 5.34 -16.26 -13.30
C THR A 50 5.76 -17.15 -12.14
N ARG A 51 7.06 -17.23 -11.86
CA ARG A 51 7.60 -17.96 -10.71
C ARG A 51 7.05 -17.41 -9.40
N PHE A 52 7.08 -16.09 -9.24
CA PHE A 52 6.63 -15.43 -8.03
C PHE A 52 5.10 -15.54 -7.82
N GLY A 53 4.31 -15.51 -8.87
CA GLY A 53 2.86 -15.71 -8.80
C GLY A 53 2.46 -17.07 -8.24
N GLU A 54 3.25 -18.11 -8.53
CA GLU A 54 3.07 -19.45 -7.94
C GLU A 54 3.48 -19.44 -6.45
N ARG A 55 4.62 -18.82 -6.10
CA ARG A 55 5.08 -18.66 -4.73
C ARG A 55 4.05 -17.93 -3.85
N ALA A 56 3.45 -16.85 -4.38
CA ALA A 56 2.42 -16.07 -3.70
C ALA A 56 1.14 -16.87 -3.40
N ALA A 57 0.76 -17.78 -4.31
CA ALA A 57 -0.44 -18.61 -4.15
C ALA A 57 -0.21 -19.82 -3.24
N ARG A 58 0.99 -20.42 -3.22
CA ARG A 58 1.25 -21.71 -2.56
C ARG A 58 2.03 -21.60 -1.27
N GLU A 59 3.13 -20.82 -1.25
CA GLU A 59 4.00 -20.67 -0.07
C GLU A 59 3.52 -19.54 0.84
N MET A 60 3.26 -18.36 0.27
CA MET A 60 3.01 -17.16 1.08
C MET A 60 1.61 -17.11 1.68
N LEU A 61 0.59 -17.58 0.97
CA LEU A 61 -0.80 -17.50 1.45
C LEU A 61 -1.00 -18.23 2.79
N PRO A 62 -0.53 -19.48 3.01
CA PRO A 62 -0.61 -20.13 4.31
C PRO A 62 0.12 -19.40 5.44
N LEU A 63 1.28 -18.80 5.14
CA LEU A 63 2.03 -17.96 6.09
C LEU A 63 1.24 -16.70 6.49
N ALA A 64 0.63 -16.05 5.50
CA ALA A 64 -0.21 -14.88 5.75
C ALA A 64 -1.42 -15.24 6.64
N ASP A 65 -2.08 -16.36 6.37
CA ASP A 65 -3.21 -16.83 7.17
C ASP A 65 -2.79 -17.19 8.61
N GLU A 66 -1.59 -17.74 8.81
CA GLU A 66 -1.05 -17.99 10.15
C GLU A 66 -0.80 -16.68 10.90
N ALA A 67 -0.14 -15.71 10.26
CA ALA A 67 0.17 -14.41 10.84
C ALA A 67 -1.09 -13.63 11.24
N GLU A 68 -2.14 -13.68 10.42
CA GLU A 68 -3.40 -12.99 10.68
C GLU A 68 -4.21 -13.61 11.81
N ARG A 69 -4.10 -14.93 12.02
CA ARG A 69 -4.78 -15.63 13.12
C ARG A 69 -4.18 -15.34 14.50
N LYS A 70 -2.92 -14.88 14.54
CA LYS A 70 -2.21 -14.58 15.80
C LYS A 70 -1.61 -13.18 15.73
N PRO A 71 -2.41 -12.15 16.01
CA PRO A 71 -1.92 -10.76 16.02
C PRO A 71 -0.75 -10.56 16.99
N PRO A 72 0.11 -9.56 16.76
CA PRO A 72 1.22 -9.24 17.65
C PRO A 72 0.79 -9.00 19.09
N SER A 73 1.61 -9.43 20.04
CA SER A 73 1.46 -9.17 21.47
C SER A 73 2.62 -8.33 22.00
N LEU A 74 2.38 -7.59 23.10
CA LEU A 74 3.38 -6.76 23.76
C LEU A 74 3.73 -7.34 25.13
N VAL A 75 4.96 -7.75 25.31
CA VAL A 75 5.55 -8.11 26.61
C VAL A 75 6.28 -6.89 27.15
N ARG A 76 5.68 -6.25 28.15
CA ARG A 76 6.22 -4.99 28.69
C ARG A 76 7.37 -5.20 29.67
N PHE A 77 7.24 -6.20 30.52
CA PHE A 77 8.17 -6.48 31.60
C PHE A 77 8.59 -7.95 31.57
N ASP A 78 9.82 -8.20 31.92
CA ASP A 78 10.29 -9.55 32.19
C ASP A 78 9.76 -10.07 33.54
N ALA A 79 10.11 -11.32 33.88
CA ALA A 79 9.69 -11.96 35.15
C ALA A 79 10.22 -11.25 36.41
N TRP A 80 11.22 -10.39 36.26
CA TRP A 80 11.87 -9.65 37.36
C TRP A 80 11.43 -8.19 37.43
N GLY A 81 10.48 -7.76 36.59
CA GLY A 81 9.97 -6.38 36.56
C GLY A 81 10.81 -5.41 35.76
N ASN A 82 11.82 -5.86 35.03
CA ASN A 82 12.56 -4.99 34.12
C ASN A 82 11.71 -4.73 32.88
N ARG A 83 11.68 -3.47 32.44
CA ARG A 83 10.98 -3.08 31.21
C ARG A 83 11.74 -3.59 29.97
N VAL A 84 11.07 -4.37 29.14
CA VAL A 84 11.64 -4.97 27.92
C VAL A 84 10.94 -4.47 26.67
N ASP A 85 9.65 -4.16 26.72
CA ASP A 85 8.82 -3.68 25.63
C ASP A 85 8.98 -4.53 24.33
N ALA A 86 9.03 -5.84 24.46
CA ALA A 86 9.20 -6.76 23.36
C ALA A 86 7.87 -7.00 22.62
N ILE A 87 7.89 -6.84 21.30
CA ILE A 87 6.75 -7.19 20.45
C ILE A 87 6.98 -8.60 19.90
N GLU A 88 6.08 -9.50 20.26
CA GLU A 88 6.08 -10.86 19.74
C GLU A 88 5.19 -10.93 18.49
N THR A 89 5.75 -11.44 17.40
CA THR A 89 5.06 -11.73 16.14
C THR A 89 5.18 -13.22 15.84
N THR A 90 4.37 -13.73 14.90
CA THR A 90 4.50 -15.14 14.49
C THR A 90 5.77 -15.35 13.66
N PRO A 91 6.38 -16.56 13.70
CA PRO A 91 7.45 -16.93 12.77
C PRO A 91 7.05 -16.76 11.31
N ALA A 92 5.79 -17.02 10.99
CA ALA A 92 5.24 -16.84 9.65
C ALA A 92 5.34 -15.38 9.17
N TRP A 93 5.08 -14.40 10.06
CA TRP A 93 5.22 -12.97 9.72
C TRP A 93 6.68 -12.60 9.48
N GLY A 94 7.60 -13.12 10.31
CA GLY A 94 9.04 -12.99 10.06
C GLY A 94 9.46 -13.60 8.72
N ARG A 95 8.97 -14.83 8.39
CA ARG A 95 9.29 -15.48 7.12
C ARG A 95 8.79 -14.68 5.90
N LEU A 96 7.65 -13.99 6.01
CA LEU A 96 7.16 -13.09 4.95
C LEU A 96 8.08 -11.87 4.74
N HIS A 97 8.75 -11.37 5.78
CA HIS A 97 9.81 -10.36 5.65
C HIS A 97 11.04 -10.92 4.92
N ASP A 98 11.48 -12.14 5.27
CA ASP A 98 12.59 -12.79 4.58
C ASP A 98 12.29 -12.96 3.08
N ILE A 99 11.08 -13.44 2.76
CA ILE A 99 10.63 -13.58 1.37
C ILE A 99 10.63 -12.23 0.65
N ALA A 100 10.24 -11.14 1.32
CA ALA A 100 10.28 -9.81 0.72
C ALA A 100 11.69 -9.37 0.35
N ALA A 101 12.68 -9.68 1.20
CA ALA A 101 14.10 -9.43 0.93
C ALA A 101 14.61 -10.33 -0.22
N GLU A 102 14.47 -11.66 -0.11
CA GLU A 102 14.88 -12.64 -1.12
C GLU A 102 14.36 -12.28 -2.52
N GLU A 103 13.10 -11.91 -2.60
CA GLU A 103 12.42 -11.54 -3.85
C GLU A 103 12.70 -10.12 -4.30
N GLY A 104 13.40 -9.33 -3.49
CA GLY A 104 13.81 -7.97 -3.84
C GLY A 104 12.65 -7.01 -3.99
N ILE A 105 11.60 -7.12 -3.17
CA ILE A 105 10.40 -6.26 -3.27
C ILE A 105 10.76 -4.77 -3.18
N VAL A 106 11.82 -4.42 -2.44
CA VAL A 106 12.40 -3.07 -2.43
C VAL A 106 13.58 -2.96 -3.39
N ALA A 107 14.48 -3.94 -3.37
CA ALA A 107 15.76 -3.92 -4.09
C ALA A 107 15.63 -3.65 -5.59
N ILE A 108 14.65 -4.25 -6.27
CA ILE A 108 14.44 -4.13 -7.73
C ILE A 108 14.44 -2.67 -8.20
N GLY A 109 13.81 -1.75 -7.45
CA GLY A 109 13.76 -0.34 -7.79
C GLY A 109 15.11 0.36 -7.75
N TYR A 110 16.08 -0.17 -7.01
CA TYR A 110 17.42 0.41 -6.78
C TYR A 110 18.52 -0.32 -7.55
N GLU A 111 18.36 -1.60 -7.81
CA GLU A 111 19.24 -2.38 -8.71
C GLU A 111 19.17 -1.86 -10.15
N ARG A 112 18.01 -1.34 -10.56
CA ARG A 112 17.76 -0.76 -11.89
C ARG A 112 18.20 -1.64 -13.06
N ALA A 113 18.07 -2.98 -12.91
CA ALA A 113 18.46 -3.94 -13.95
C ALA A 113 17.77 -3.67 -15.31
N HIS A 114 16.57 -3.08 -15.28
CA HIS A 114 15.81 -2.68 -16.46
C HIS A 114 15.69 -1.15 -16.59
N GLY A 115 16.63 -0.37 -16.06
CA GLY A 115 16.60 1.10 -16.08
C GLY A 115 15.28 1.64 -15.52
N ARG A 116 14.66 2.57 -16.23
CA ARG A 116 13.37 3.19 -15.85
C ARG A 116 12.21 2.20 -15.68
N TYR A 117 12.30 1.02 -16.24
CA TYR A 117 11.27 -0.01 -16.15
C TYR A 117 11.36 -0.85 -14.88
N SER A 118 12.42 -0.71 -14.10
CA SER A 118 12.59 -1.46 -12.84
C SER A 118 11.50 -1.13 -11.82
N ARG A 119 10.97 0.11 -11.78
CA ARG A 119 9.83 0.44 -10.94
C ARG A 119 8.53 -0.24 -11.40
N VAL A 120 8.35 -0.45 -12.70
CA VAL A 120 7.21 -1.22 -13.24
C VAL A 120 7.30 -2.67 -12.80
N HIS A 121 8.48 -3.30 -12.91
CA HIS A 121 8.74 -4.65 -12.43
C HIS A 121 8.48 -4.78 -10.92
N GLN A 122 9.03 -3.86 -10.13
CA GLN A 122 8.87 -3.82 -8.68
C GLN A 122 7.40 -3.72 -8.26
N MET A 123 6.65 -2.78 -8.83
CA MET A 123 5.24 -2.57 -8.47
C MET A 123 4.36 -3.73 -8.95
N ALA A 124 4.67 -4.34 -10.09
CA ALA A 124 4.01 -5.58 -10.52
C ALA A 124 4.29 -6.75 -9.56
N LYS A 125 5.51 -6.86 -9.04
CA LYS A 125 5.86 -7.87 -8.03
C LYS A 125 5.17 -7.59 -6.69
N LEU A 126 5.10 -6.33 -6.26
CA LEU A 126 4.34 -5.89 -5.09
C LEU A 126 2.83 -6.19 -5.24
N HIS A 127 2.27 -6.01 -6.44
CA HIS A 127 0.88 -6.36 -6.75
C HIS A 127 0.59 -7.85 -6.46
N LEU A 128 1.53 -8.74 -6.76
CA LEU A 128 1.38 -10.16 -6.46
C LEU A 128 1.67 -10.47 -4.97
N PHE A 129 2.61 -9.73 -4.36
CA PHE A 129 3.06 -9.92 -2.99
C PHE A 129 1.99 -9.53 -1.95
N HIS A 130 1.44 -8.32 -2.08
CA HIS A 130 0.60 -7.71 -1.05
C HIS A 130 -0.55 -8.60 -0.55
N PRO A 131 -1.39 -9.21 -1.42
CA PRO A 131 -2.55 -9.98 -0.96
C PRO A 131 -2.20 -11.29 -0.22
N SER A 132 -0.94 -11.71 -0.22
CA SER A 132 -0.43 -12.90 0.47
C SER A 132 0.67 -12.56 1.49
N SER A 133 0.72 -11.32 2.01
CA SER A 133 1.84 -10.85 2.81
C SER A 133 1.51 -10.52 4.27
N ALA A 134 0.28 -10.77 4.73
CA ALA A 134 -0.16 -10.32 6.05
C ALA A 134 0.24 -8.87 6.33
N ILE A 135 0.06 -8.00 5.31
CA ILE A 135 0.36 -6.55 5.34
C ILE A 135 1.85 -6.18 5.55
N VAL A 136 2.79 -7.11 5.34
CA VAL A 136 4.24 -6.79 5.31
C VAL A 136 4.56 -5.72 4.26
N SER A 137 3.74 -5.55 3.24
CA SER A 137 3.81 -4.41 2.31
C SER A 137 3.79 -3.02 2.98
N CYS A 138 3.24 -2.88 4.21
CA CYS A 138 3.26 -1.60 4.94
C CYS A 138 4.67 -1.19 5.37
N PRO A 139 5.45 -1.99 6.15
CA PRO A 139 6.85 -1.67 6.40
C PRO A 139 7.66 -1.51 5.11
N LEU A 140 7.41 -2.32 4.08
CA LEU A 140 8.13 -2.20 2.80
C LEU A 140 7.88 -0.87 2.08
N ALA A 141 6.66 -0.33 2.15
CA ALA A 141 6.34 0.99 1.60
C ALA A 141 7.18 2.11 2.24
N MET A 142 7.30 2.07 3.56
CA MET A 142 8.11 3.03 4.31
C MET A 142 9.62 2.80 4.08
N THR A 143 10.03 1.54 3.92
CA THR A 143 11.40 1.14 3.59
C THR A 143 11.83 1.67 2.23
N ASP A 144 11.04 1.46 1.19
CA ASP A 144 11.29 1.98 -0.15
C ASP A 144 11.29 3.53 -0.16
N GLY A 145 10.31 4.14 0.52
CA GLY A 145 10.28 5.60 0.65
C GLY A 145 11.51 6.17 1.38
N ALA A 146 11.98 5.52 2.45
CA ALA A 146 13.19 5.89 3.15
C ALA A 146 14.44 5.71 2.28
N ALA A 147 14.52 4.60 1.55
CA ALA A 147 15.63 4.34 0.62
C ALA A 147 15.70 5.42 -0.47
N ARG A 148 14.55 5.78 -1.10
CA ARG A 148 14.48 6.85 -2.09
C ARG A 148 14.89 8.22 -1.55
N LEU A 149 14.50 8.52 -0.32
CA LEU A 149 14.88 9.75 0.34
C LEU A 149 16.38 9.79 0.62
N LEU A 150 16.95 8.68 1.13
CA LEU A 150 18.36 8.55 1.47
C LEU A 150 19.27 8.52 0.25
N GLU A 151 18.86 7.92 -0.86
CA GLU A 151 19.63 7.94 -2.12
C GLU A 151 19.94 9.37 -2.58
N GLY A 152 19.05 10.33 -2.30
CA GLY A 152 19.26 11.74 -2.59
C GLY A 152 20.16 12.49 -1.58
N GLN A 153 20.66 11.86 -0.52
CA GLN A 153 21.50 12.50 0.49
C GLN A 153 22.98 12.35 0.14
N THR A 154 23.56 13.38 -0.48
CA THR A 154 24.94 13.35 -0.99
C THR A 154 25.96 14.05 -0.10
N GLU A 155 25.50 14.78 0.95
CA GLU A 155 26.35 15.62 1.80
C GLU A 155 26.00 15.50 3.27
N GLY A 156 26.91 15.97 4.13
CA GLY A 156 26.72 16.12 5.57
C GLY A 156 26.36 14.83 6.32
N ALA A 157 25.61 14.96 7.39
CA ALA A 157 25.15 13.83 8.21
C ALA A 157 24.20 12.90 7.44
N GLY A 158 23.40 13.43 6.53
CA GLY A 158 22.52 12.64 5.67
C GLY A 158 23.28 11.64 4.79
N LYS A 159 24.45 12.01 4.24
CA LYS A 159 25.33 11.10 3.48
C LYS A 159 25.79 9.91 4.33
N LYS A 160 26.16 10.16 5.58
CA LYS A 160 26.60 9.10 6.51
C LYS A 160 25.45 8.14 6.83
N VAL A 161 24.25 8.68 7.08
CA VAL A 161 23.02 7.89 7.27
C VAL A 161 22.75 7.06 6.02
N ALA A 162 22.82 7.64 4.82
CA ALA A 162 22.62 6.94 3.56
C ALA A 162 23.63 5.78 3.38
N ALA A 163 24.92 6.04 3.62
CA ALA A 163 25.95 5.00 3.52
C ALA A 163 25.71 3.82 4.48
N ARG A 164 25.11 4.07 5.64
CA ARG A 164 24.77 3.03 6.63
C ARG A 164 23.47 2.29 6.30
N ALA A 165 22.40 3.01 6.03
CA ALA A 165 21.05 2.47 5.95
C ALA A 165 20.68 1.96 4.54
N LEU A 166 21.04 2.70 3.48
CA LEU A 166 20.60 2.37 2.13
C LEU A 166 20.97 0.95 1.66
N PRO A 167 22.21 0.46 1.85
CA PRO A 167 22.54 -0.92 1.48
C PRO A 167 21.73 -1.98 2.21
N ARG A 168 21.25 -1.66 3.43
CA ARG A 168 20.42 -2.56 4.23
C ARG A 168 18.97 -2.52 3.81
N LEU A 169 18.42 -1.33 3.57
CA LEU A 169 17.04 -1.14 3.11
C LEU A 169 16.78 -1.77 1.72
N THR A 170 17.83 -1.93 0.92
CA THR A 170 17.77 -2.49 -0.44
C THR A 170 18.44 -3.85 -0.56
N SER A 171 18.71 -4.53 0.57
CA SER A 171 19.33 -5.84 0.58
C SER A 171 18.36 -6.93 0.12
N ARG A 172 18.90 -7.94 -0.57
CA ARG A 172 18.19 -9.21 -0.84
C ARG A 172 18.51 -10.29 0.19
N ASP A 173 19.51 -10.06 1.04
CA ASP A 173 19.87 -10.98 2.11
C ASP A 173 19.02 -10.67 3.35
N PRO A 174 18.13 -11.61 3.78
CA PRO A 174 17.27 -11.42 4.96
C PRO A 174 18.05 -11.13 6.24
N SER A 175 19.28 -11.64 6.36
CA SER A 175 20.09 -11.48 7.57
C SER A 175 20.59 -10.06 7.80
N VAL A 176 20.62 -9.24 6.74
CA VAL A 176 21.08 -7.83 6.77
C VAL A 176 20.02 -6.85 6.32
N PHE A 177 18.90 -7.33 5.80
CA PHE A 177 17.79 -6.50 5.35
C PHE A 177 17.15 -5.75 6.51
N TRP A 178 16.98 -4.44 6.34
CA TRP A 178 16.30 -3.57 7.28
C TRP A 178 14.98 -3.06 6.72
N THR A 179 14.03 -2.89 7.62
CA THR A 179 12.81 -2.14 7.36
C THR A 179 12.83 -0.77 8.03
N SER A 180 11.98 0.14 7.54
CA SER A 180 11.83 1.49 8.08
C SER A 180 10.42 1.73 8.59
N GLY A 181 10.32 2.39 9.74
CA GLY A 181 9.11 3.09 10.13
C GLY A 181 9.02 4.49 9.49
N GLN A 182 7.82 5.09 9.61
CA GLN A 182 7.55 6.49 9.27
C GLN A 182 6.68 7.07 10.39
N TRP A 183 7.34 7.67 11.40
CA TRP A 183 6.65 8.09 12.62
C TRP A 183 6.33 9.58 12.60
N MET A 184 5.26 9.94 11.90
CA MET A 184 4.83 11.34 11.75
C MET A 184 3.68 11.70 12.67
N THR A 185 2.68 10.81 12.79
CA THR A 185 1.45 11.08 13.54
C THR A 185 1.72 11.17 15.04
N GLU A 186 1.15 12.18 15.68
CA GLU A 186 1.15 12.40 17.11
C GLU A 186 -0.27 12.50 17.67
N ARG A 187 -0.42 12.71 18.98
CA ARG A 187 -1.75 12.85 19.61
C ARG A 187 -2.56 14.02 19.05
N THR A 188 -1.86 15.05 18.57
CA THR A 188 -2.47 16.24 17.94
C THR A 188 -2.96 15.99 16.51
N GLY A 189 -2.64 14.83 15.91
CA GLY A 189 -3.08 14.41 14.58
C GLY A 189 -1.96 14.10 13.60
N GLY A 190 -2.32 13.57 12.43
CA GLY A 190 -1.39 13.20 11.35
C GLY A 190 -1.56 14.02 10.08
N SER A 191 -2.76 14.52 9.78
CA SER A 191 -3.03 15.33 8.58
C SER A 191 -2.45 16.75 8.68
N ASP A 192 -2.50 17.35 9.87
CA ASP A 192 -1.87 18.65 10.18
C ASP A 192 -0.59 18.44 11.00
N VAL A 193 0.47 18.00 10.32
CA VAL A 193 1.78 17.78 10.96
C VAL A 193 2.38 19.07 11.54
N GLY A 194 1.88 20.24 11.11
CA GLY A 194 2.30 21.53 11.66
C GLY A 194 2.04 21.69 13.16
N ARG A 195 1.23 20.80 13.76
CA ARG A 195 0.95 20.76 15.20
C ARG A 195 1.76 19.73 15.97
N SER A 196 2.70 19.03 15.33
CA SER A 196 3.56 18.05 16.00
C SER A 196 4.34 18.69 17.15
N GLU A 197 4.45 17.95 18.26
CA GLU A 197 5.03 18.40 19.54
C GLU A 197 6.40 17.77 19.85
N THR A 198 6.83 16.75 19.10
CA THR A 198 8.14 16.11 19.32
C THR A 198 9.27 17.14 19.16
N VAL A 199 10.15 17.19 20.17
CA VAL A 199 11.29 18.09 20.24
C VAL A 199 12.59 17.32 20.04
N ALA A 200 13.52 17.93 19.30
CA ALA A 200 14.88 17.44 19.07
C ALA A 200 15.89 18.37 19.77
N ARG A 201 16.64 17.83 20.72
CA ARG A 201 17.70 18.54 21.46
C ARG A 201 19.06 18.16 20.92
N ALA A 202 19.84 19.15 20.52
CA ALA A 202 21.21 18.92 20.04
C ALA A 202 22.12 18.40 21.17
N VAL A 203 22.88 17.34 20.90
CA VAL A 203 23.82 16.74 21.84
C VAL A 203 25.05 16.25 21.07
N ALA A 204 26.25 16.56 21.58
CA ALA A 204 27.50 16.05 21.05
C ALA A 204 27.80 14.63 21.56
N GLY A 205 28.52 13.84 20.76
CA GLY A 205 29.04 12.54 21.19
C GLY A 205 28.00 11.40 21.30
N LEU A 206 26.86 11.51 20.62
CA LEU A 206 25.87 10.44 20.57
C LEU A 206 26.38 9.21 19.81
N PRO A 207 25.94 7.99 20.16
CA PRO A 207 26.21 6.79 19.40
C PRO A 207 25.86 6.94 17.92
N ARG A 208 26.63 6.28 17.04
CA ARG A 208 26.38 6.26 15.59
C ARG A 208 26.31 7.65 14.95
N GLU A 209 27.10 8.57 15.48
CA GLU A 209 27.17 9.97 15.01
C GLU A 209 25.81 10.71 15.07
N GLY A 210 24.95 10.33 15.99
CA GLY A 210 23.71 11.05 16.28
C GLY A 210 23.98 12.52 16.58
N THR A 211 23.05 13.37 16.17
CA THR A 211 23.16 14.82 16.33
C THR A 211 22.20 15.38 17.36
N HIS A 212 21.15 14.63 17.68
CA HIS A 212 20.07 15.08 18.56
C HIS A 212 19.49 13.93 19.37
N ARG A 213 18.80 14.29 20.45
CA ARG A 213 17.91 13.42 21.21
C ARG A 213 16.46 13.84 21.02
N LEU A 214 15.57 12.88 20.72
CA LEU A 214 14.16 13.12 20.47
C LEU A 214 13.32 12.86 21.72
N TYR A 215 12.38 13.78 22.00
CA TYR A 215 11.43 13.71 23.10
C TYR A 215 10.03 13.98 22.59
N GLY A 216 9.07 13.08 22.82
CA GLY A 216 7.69 13.25 22.36
C GLY A 216 6.92 11.96 22.31
N THR A 217 5.63 12.04 21.94
CA THR A 217 4.75 10.88 21.85
C THR A 217 4.34 10.65 20.40
N LYS A 218 4.65 9.49 19.86
CA LYS A 218 4.18 9.06 18.52
C LYS A 218 2.96 8.16 18.67
N TRP A 219 1.97 8.32 17.75
CA TRP A 219 0.62 7.80 18.01
C TRP A 219 0.18 6.59 17.17
N PHE A 220 0.49 6.57 15.89
CA PHE A 220 0.24 5.45 14.97
C PHE A 220 1.56 5.02 14.35
N THR A 221 2.40 4.38 15.14
CA THR A 221 3.70 3.91 14.67
C THR A 221 3.57 2.49 14.15
N SER A 222 3.20 2.37 12.87
CA SER A 222 3.19 1.08 12.19
C SER A 222 4.62 0.62 11.91
N ALA A 223 4.80 -0.69 11.76
CA ALA A 223 6.11 -1.32 11.67
C ALA A 223 7.01 -0.96 12.88
N THR A 224 6.45 -1.07 14.08
CA THR A 224 7.16 -0.77 15.33
C THR A 224 8.40 -1.65 15.53
N THR A 225 8.45 -2.81 14.89
CA THR A 225 9.57 -3.76 14.90
C THR A 225 10.68 -3.43 13.88
N SER A 226 10.52 -2.38 13.08
CA SER A 226 11.54 -1.97 12.10
C SER A 226 12.83 -1.51 12.77
N GLU A 227 13.96 -1.69 12.10
CA GLU A 227 15.31 -1.37 12.58
C GLU A 227 15.56 0.13 12.64
N MET A 228 14.86 0.91 11.81
CA MET A 228 14.98 2.36 11.77
C MET A 228 13.65 3.05 11.52
N THR A 229 13.63 4.36 11.64
CA THR A 229 12.50 5.20 11.27
C THR A 229 12.93 6.55 10.72
N MET A 230 12.10 7.10 9.84
CA MET A 230 12.10 8.53 9.50
C MET A 230 11.00 9.23 10.29
N THR A 231 11.34 10.33 10.97
CA THR A 231 10.39 11.06 11.81
C THR A 231 10.60 12.57 11.75
N LEU A 232 9.54 13.32 12.06
CA LEU A 232 9.59 14.77 12.17
C LEU A 232 9.69 15.19 13.63
N ALA A 233 10.53 16.20 13.89
CA ALA A 233 10.65 16.85 15.18
C ALA A 233 11.04 18.33 15.01
N ARG A 234 10.84 19.11 16.08
CA ARG A 234 11.24 20.51 16.17
C ARG A 234 12.58 20.62 16.86
N ILE A 235 13.53 21.31 16.27
CA ILE A 235 14.80 21.58 16.92
C ILE A 235 14.56 22.64 18.02
N GLU A 236 14.97 22.32 19.24
CA GLU A 236 15.02 23.30 20.35
C GLU A 236 16.25 24.20 20.17
N GLU A 237 16.01 25.49 20.09
CA GLU A 237 17.07 26.49 19.97
C GLU A 237 17.86 26.65 21.29
N PRO A 238 19.09 27.22 21.28
CA PRO A 238 19.89 27.37 22.48
C PRO A 238 19.24 28.18 23.61
N ASP A 239 18.28 29.04 23.26
CA ASP A 239 17.49 29.82 24.22
C ASP A 239 16.28 29.08 24.78
N GLY A 240 16.06 27.79 24.38
CA GLY A 240 14.96 26.97 24.80
C GLY A 240 13.68 27.18 23.95
N THR A 241 13.70 28.05 22.96
CA THR A 241 12.57 28.24 22.08
C THR A 241 12.40 27.09 21.09
N VAL A 242 11.16 26.80 20.70
CA VAL A 242 10.83 25.72 19.75
C VAL A 242 10.00 26.31 18.60
N PRO A 243 10.53 26.32 17.36
CA PRO A 243 9.82 26.91 16.22
C PRO A 243 8.48 26.25 15.95
N ALA A 244 7.42 27.05 15.75
CA ALA A 244 6.05 26.57 15.49
C ALA A 244 5.76 26.30 14.00
N GLY A 245 4.63 25.65 13.74
CA GLY A 245 4.13 25.40 12.38
C GLY A 245 4.93 24.37 11.58
N SER A 246 4.56 24.15 10.33
CA SER A 246 5.23 23.16 9.46
C SER A 246 6.66 23.54 9.09
N ARG A 247 6.99 24.83 9.06
CA ARG A 247 8.35 25.34 8.81
C ARG A 247 9.32 25.14 9.98
N GLY A 248 8.81 24.86 11.19
CA GLY A 248 9.62 24.50 12.34
C GLY A 248 10.00 23.01 12.41
N LEU A 249 9.48 22.18 11.50
CA LEU A 249 9.73 20.75 11.49
C LEU A 249 10.96 20.39 10.67
N SER A 250 11.82 19.59 11.25
CA SER A 250 13.01 18.99 10.63
C SER A 250 12.86 17.49 10.54
N LEU A 251 13.53 16.86 9.58
CA LEU A 251 13.49 15.42 9.37
C LEU A 251 14.65 14.75 10.10
N PHE A 252 14.35 13.68 10.80
CA PHE A 252 15.32 12.88 11.55
C PHE A 252 15.27 11.42 11.14
N TYR A 253 16.44 10.82 11.07
CA TYR A 253 16.67 9.39 11.07
C TYR A 253 16.95 8.93 12.49
N ALA A 254 16.34 7.82 12.91
CA ALA A 254 16.64 7.17 14.17
C ALA A 254 16.66 5.65 14.00
N GLU A 255 17.66 4.98 14.60
CA GLU A 255 17.62 3.53 14.75
C GLU A 255 16.80 3.20 16.00
N THR A 256 15.97 2.17 15.90
CA THR A 256 15.01 1.83 16.96
C THR A 256 15.64 1.07 18.11
N HIS A 257 16.77 0.42 17.88
CA HIS A 257 17.51 -0.37 18.87
C HIS A 257 18.94 0.12 19.02
N GLY A 258 19.44 0.06 20.26
CA GLY A 258 20.83 0.29 20.60
C GLY A 258 21.74 -0.88 20.18
N GLU A 259 23.04 -0.75 20.45
CA GLU A 259 24.02 -1.83 20.21
C GLU A 259 23.81 -3.03 21.14
N ASP A 260 23.16 -2.82 22.28
CA ASP A 260 22.76 -3.84 23.24
C ASP A 260 21.47 -4.62 22.84
N GLY A 261 20.90 -4.31 21.68
CA GLY A 261 19.67 -4.90 21.16
C GLY A 261 18.38 -4.42 21.84
N ARG A 262 18.47 -3.48 22.80
CA ARG A 262 17.30 -2.89 23.45
C ARG A 262 16.78 -1.69 22.66
N LEU A 263 15.51 -1.33 22.90
CA LEU A 263 14.96 -0.11 22.34
C LEU A 263 15.76 1.13 22.77
N ALA A 264 16.11 1.97 21.80
CA ALA A 264 16.98 3.14 21.95
C ALA A 264 16.23 4.32 22.61
N ASP A 265 16.06 4.30 23.92
CA ASP A 265 15.28 5.30 24.68
C ASP A 265 13.84 5.48 24.14
N ILE A 266 13.21 4.38 23.75
CA ILE A 266 11.82 4.28 23.28
C ILE A 266 11.03 3.40 24.24
N GLU A 267 9.88 3.90 24.69
CA GLU A 267 8.92 3.12 25.46
C GLU A 267 7.69 2.81 24.61
N ILE A 268 7.26 1.55 24.57
CA ILE A 268 6.01 1.16 23.94
C ILE A 268 4.88 1.30 24.97
N LEU A 269 3.97 2.25 24.74
CA LEU A 269 2.86 2.47 25.66
C LEU A 269 1.77 1.40 25.50
N ARG A 270 1.44 1.04 24.27
CA ARG A 270 0.54 -0.08 23.91
C ARG A 270 0.56 -0.36 22.42
N LEU A 271 0.09 -1.53 22.02
CA LEU A 271 -0.33 -1.82 20.66
C LEU A 271 -1.78 -1.36 20.43
N LYS A 272 -2.09 -0.93 19.21
CA LYS A 272 -3.44 -0.52 18.81
C LYS A 272 -4.31 -1.75 18.53
N ASP A 273 -5.50 -1.79 19.09
CA ASP A 273 -6.58 -2.68 18.62
C ASP A 273 -7.20 -2.06 17.37
N LYS A 274 -7.11 -2.74 16.24
CA LYS A 274 -7.45 -2.20 14.92
C LYS A 274 -8.61 -2.98 14.29
N LEU A 275 -9.38 -2.32 13.43
CA LEU A 275 -10.43 -2.94 12.64
C LEU A 275 -9.90 -4.07 11.75
N GLY A 276 -8.83 -3.80 11.02
CA GLY A 276 -8.12 -4.72 10.12
C GLY A 276 -6.61 -4.56 10.24
N THR A 277 -5.86 -5.19 9.32
CA THR A 277 -4.39 -5.17 9.30
C THR A 277 -3.77 -5.62 10.63
N LYS A 278 -4.39 -6.62 11.26
CA LYS A 278 -4.08 -7.00 12.65
C LYS A 278 -2.70 -7.63 12.82
N ALA A 279 -2.17 -8.29 11.80
CA ALA A 279 -0.83 -8.88 11.82
C ALA A 279 0.29 -7.81 11.92
N LEU A 280 0.03 -6.59 11.49
CA LEU A 280 0.99 -5.49 11.56
C LEU A 280 1.02 -4.86 12.96
N PRO A 281 2.14 -4.88 13.69
CA PRO A 281 2.25 -4.15 14.96
C PRO A 281 2.17 -2.64 14.72
N THR A 282 1.26 -1.97 15.43
CA THR A 282 1.07 -0.52 15.39
C THR A 282 0.96 -0.02 16.82
N ALA A 283 1.88 0.83 17.24
CA ALA A 283 2.04 1.24 18.63
C ALA A 283 1.78 2.71 18.90
N GLU A 284 1.59 3.03 20.17
CA GLU A 284 1.82 4.34 20.76
C GLU A 284 3.20 4.30 21.43
N LEU A 285 4.05 5.26 21.08
CA LEU A 285 5.43 5.31 21.57
C LEU A 285 5.68 6.60 22.35
N GLN A 286 6.48 6.49 23.41
CA GLN A 286 7.09 7.62 24.11
C GLN A 286 8.59 7.62 23.82
N LEU A 287 9.07 8.69 23.20
CA LEU A 287 10.49 8.95 22.98
C LEU A 287 11.05 9.64 24.22
N ARG A 288 12.08 9.06 24.82
CA ARG A 288 12.70 9.49 26.09
C ARG A 288 14.14 10.00 25.92
N GLY A 289 14.45 10.54 24.77
CA GLY A 289 15.81 10.93 24.41
C GLY A 289 16.40 10.02 23.34
N THR A 290 15.56 9.47 22.47
CA THR A 290 15.95 8.60 21.36
C THR A 290 17.03 9.26 20.50
N PRO A 291 18.23 8.63 20.35
CA PRO A 291 19.29 9.17 19.50
C PRO A 291 18.81 9.29 18.04
N ALA A 292 19.08 10.42 17.42
CA ALA A 292 18.67 10.68 16.05
C ALA A 292 19.67 11.57 15.30
N THR A 293 19.67 11.45 13.99
CA THR A 293 20.49 12.24 13.08
C THR A 293 19.61 13.11 12.20
N LEU A 294 19.90 14.40 12.14
CA LEU A 294 19.22 15.32 11.23
C LEU A 294 19.52 14.95 9.77
N VAL A 295 18.46 14.84 8.97
CA VAL A 295 18.52 14.54 7.53
C VAL A 295 18.02 15.74 6.73
N GLY A 296 18.89 16.29 5.88
CA GLY A 296 18.61 17.52 5.14
C GLY A 296 18.79 18.78 6.00
N ALA A 297 18.17 19.89 5.58
CA ALA A 297 18.29 21.18 6.24
C ALA A 297 17.28 21.36 7.38
N PRO A 298 17.64 22.06 8.48
CA PRO A 298 16.71 22.45 9.54
C PRO A 298 15.47 23.18 8.99
N GLY A 299 14.29 22.92 9.55
CA GLY A 299 13.03 23.53 9.14
C GLY A 299 12.50 23.08 7.75
N ARG A 300 13.17 22.14 7.10
CA ARG A 300 12.78 21.61 5.78
C ARG A 300 12.24 20.17 5.84
N GLY A 301 11.86 19.71 7.02
CA GLY A 301 11.42 18.31 7.20
C GLY A 301 10.21 17.92 6.36
N VAL A 302 9.19 18.79 6.29
CA VAL A 302 7.96 18.48 5.51
C VAL A 302 8.24 18.37 4.00
N PRO A 303 8.91 19.32 3.33
CA PRO A 303 9.28 19.15 1.93
C PRO A 303 10.18 17.92 1.69
N THR A 304 11.10 17.64 2.59
CA THR A 304 12.04 16.52 2.45
C THR A 304 11.33 15.18 2.53
N ILE A 305 10.42 14.98 3.49
CA ILE A 305 9.70 13.72 3.66
C ILE A 305 8.65 13.45 2.56
N THR A 306 8.27 14.47 1.80
CA THR A 306 7.30 14.30 0.69
C THR A 306 7.79 13.29 -0.36
N ARG A 307 9.11 13.18 -0.57
CA ARG A 307 9.69 12.15 -1.47
C ARG A 307 9.35 10.74 -1.01
N LEU A 308 9.42 10.48 0.29
CA LEU A 308 9.01 9.21 0.90
C LEU A 308 7.51 9.00 0.75
N ILE A 309 6.69 10.02 1.06
CA ILE A 309 5.22 9.94 1.00
C ILE A 309 4.72 9.61 -0.42
N ASN A 310 5.35 10.09 -1.46
CA ASN A 310 4.95 9.78 -2.84
C ASN A 310 5.12 8.29 -3.16
N VAL A 311 6.18 7.66 -2.64
CA VAL A 311 6.38 6.20 -2.78
C VAL A 311 5.31 5.43 -2.01
N THR A 312 5.07 5.79 -0.74
CA THR A 312 4.07 5.09 0.09
C THR A 312 2.65 5.25 -0.46
N ARG A 313 2.32 6.36 -1.13
CA ARG A 313 1.06 6.54 -1.85
C ARG A 313 0.93 5.63 -3.07
N LEU A 314 2.01 5.42 -3.82
CA LEU A 314 2.00 4.46 -4.92
C LEU A 314 1.84 3.03 -4.40
N TYR A 315 2.55 2.65 -3.33
CA TYR A 315 2.34 1.37 -2.65
C TYR A 315 0.87 1.20 -2.23
N ASN A 316 0.27 2.22 -1.64
CA ASN A 316 -1.14 2.18 -1.26
C ASN A 316 -2.07 1.96 -2.47
N THR A 317 -1.76 2.57 -3.61
CA THR A 317 -2.48 2.36 -4.87
C THR A 317 -2.40 0.90 -5.28
N VAL A 318 -1.20 0.33 -5.35
CA VAL A 318 -0.96 -1.08 -5.69
C VAL A 318 -1.65 -2.01 -4.70
N CYS A 319 -1.56 -1.74 -3.40
CA CYS A 319 -2.22 -2.54 -2.36
C CYS A 319 -3.75 -2.56 -2.53
N ALA A 320 -4.36 -1.41 -2.86
CA ALA A 320 -5.81 -1.33 -3.07
C ALA A 320 -6.26 -2.14 -4.30
N VAL A 321 -5.57 -1.99 -5.41
CA VAL A 321 -5.88 -2.69 -6.67
C VAL A 321 -5.67 -4.19 -6.52
N SER A 322 -4.53 -4.61 -5.97
CA SER A 322 -4.19 -6.03 -5.81
C SER A 322 -5.08 -6.75 -4.79
N SER A 323 -5.51 -6.08 -3.72
CA SER A 323 -6.50 -6.63 -2.78
C SER A 323 -7.83 -6.89 -3.48
N LEU A 324 -8.33 -5.92 -4.25
CA LEU A 324 -9.57 -6.08 -5.01
C LEU A 324 -9.41 -7.18 -6.07
N ARG A 325 -8.25 -7.24 -6.77
CA ARG A 325 -7.93 -8.31 -7.71
C ARG A 325 -8.02 -9.69 -7.07
N ARG A 326 -7.45 -9.85 -5.87
CA ARG A 326 -7.54 -11.09 -5.08
C ARG A 326 -9.00 -11.44 -4.77
N GLY A 327 -9.78 -10.49 -4.27
CA GLY A 327 -11.20 -10.69 -3.94
C GLY A 327 -12.01 -11.16 -5.14
N VAL A 328 -11.86 -10.49 -6.29
CA VAL A 328 -12.56 -10.85 -7.53
C VAL A 328 -12.11 -12.21 -8.07
N ALA A 329 -10.82 -12.56 -7.98
CA ALA A 329 -10.33 -13.87 -8.38
C ALA A 329 -10.97 -15.00 -7.56
N LEU A 330 -11.06 -14.83 -6.24
CA LEU A 330 -11.72 -15.78 -5.35
C LEU A 330 -13.24 -15.86 -5.62
N ALA A 331 -13.91 -14.71 -5.82
CA ALA A 331 -15.33 -14.67 -6.14
C ALA A 331 -15.66 -15.39 -7.46
N ARG A 332 -14.81 -15.24 -8.48
CA ARG A 332 -14.95 -15.94 -9.77
C ARG A 332 -14.79 -17.45 -9.63
N ASP A 333 -13.77 -17.91 -8.90
CA ASP A 333 -13.56 -19.34 -8.64
C ASP A 333 -14.75 -19.92 -7.85
N PHE A 334 -15.20 -19.23 -6.80
CA PHE A 334 -16.37 -19.62 -6.02
C PHE A 334 -17.63 -19.72 -6.90
N ALA A 335 -17.87 -18.71 -7.75
CA ALA A 335 -19.04 -18.70 -8.64
C ALA A 335 -19.05 -19.86 -9.65
N SER A 336 -17.89 -20.36 -10.06
CA SER A 336 -17.78 -21.52 -10.97
C SER A 336 -18.16 -22.84 -10.31
N ARG A 337 -18.01 -22.92 -8.97
CA ARG A 337 -18.25 -24.15 -8.17
C ARG A 337 -19.59 -24.13 -7.44
N ARG A 338 -20.08 -22.96 -7.06
CA ARG A 338 -21.35 -22.80 -6.33
C ARG A 338 -22.55 -22.98 -7.25
N HIS A 339 -23.38 -23.96 -6.96
CA HIS A 339 -24.64 -24.21 -7.68
C HIS A 339 -25.84 -23.60 -6.93
N VAL A 340 -26.65 -22.84 -7.64
CA VAL A 340 -27.90 -22.22 -7.15
C VAL A 340 -28.94 -22.27 -8.26
N PHE A 341 -30.20 -22.55 -7.91
CA PHE A 341 -31.29 -22.65 -8.87
C PHE A 341 -30.97 -23.58 -10.08
N GLY A 342 -30.30 -24.72 -9.78
CA GLY A 342 -30.02 -25.76 -10.75
C GLY A 342 -28.81 -25.54 -11.67
N ARG A 343 -28.03 -24.47 -11.53
CA ARG A 343 -26.84 -24.17 -12.34
C ARG A 343 -25.77 -23.44 -11.55
N PRO A 344 -24.51 -23.43 -12.03
CA PRO A 344 -23.44 -22.65 -11.38
C PRO A 344 -23.80 -21.18 -11.25
N LEU A 345 -23.36 -20.55 -10.16
CA LEU A 345 -23.54 -19.12 -9.90
C LEU A 345 -22.93 -18.27 -11.04
N ALA A 346 -21.81 -18.71 -11.62
CA ALA A 346 -21.19 -18.14 -12.82
C ALA A 346 -22.08 -18.15 -14.09
N GLN A 347 -23.24 -18.80 -14.06
CA GLN A 347 -24.23 -18.80 -15.15
C GLN A 347 -25.48 -17.96 -14.82
N GLN A 348 -25.49 -17.28 -13.65
CA GLN A 348 -26.59 -16.40 -13.24
C GLN A 348 -26.34 -14.99 -13.80
N PRO A 349 -27.26 -14.45 -14.67
CA PRO A 349 -27.00 -13.19 -15.37
C PRO A 349 -26.71 -12.00 -14.44
N LEU A 350 -27.48 -11.83 -13.35
CA LEU A 350 -27.27 -10.72 -12.41
C LEU A 350 -25.93 -10.82 -11.69
N HIS A 351 -25.53 -12.02 -11.25
CA HIS A 351 -24.25 -12.24 -10.62
C HIS A 351 -23.07 -11.95 -11.57
N LEU A 352 -23.19 -12.36 -12.83
CA LEU A 352 -22.20 -12.03 -13.87
C LEU A 352 -22.10 -10.54 -14.12
N THR A 353 -23.21 -9.80 -14.07
CA THR A 353 -23.20 -8.33 -14.21
C THR A 353 -22.41 -7.67 -13.09
N THR A 354 -22.58 -8.12 -11.84
CA THR A 354 -21.82 -7.64 -10.68
C THR A 354 -20.32 -7.91 -10.85
N LEU A 355 -19.95 -9.16 -11.16
CA LEU A 355 -18.54 -9.51 -11.38
C LEU A 355 -17.92 -8.75 -12.57
N ALA A 356 -18.67 -8.53 -13.64
CA ALA A 356 -18.21 -7.76 -14.81
C ALA A 356 -17.96 -6.28 -14.44
N ALA A 357 -18.81 -5.68 -13.62
CA ALA A 357 -18.61 -4.30 -13.14
C ALA A 357 -17.32 -4.19 -12.31
N LEU A 358 -17.06 -5.16 -11.41
CA LEU A 358 -15.81 -5.21 -10.64
C LEU A 358 -14.57 -5.40 -11.53
N GLU A 359 -14.66 -6.24 -12.58
CA GLU A 359 -13.56 -6.45 -13.54
C GLU A 359 -13.26 -5.17 -14.33
N VAL A 360 -14.29 -4.43 -14.79
CA VAL A 360 -14.09 -3.16 -15.50
C VAL A 360 -13.34 -2.15 -14.63
N GLU A 361 -13.75 -2.02 -13.37
CA GLU A 361 -13.10 -1.14 -12.39
C GLU A 361 -11.63 -1.54 -12.14
N LEU A 362 -11.39 -2.83 -11.94
CA LEU A 362 -10.05 -3.38 -11.79
C LEU A 362 -9.15 -3.13 -13.00
N HIS A 363 -9.69 -3.27 -14.22
CA HIS A 363 -8.91 -3.03 -15.44
C HIS A 363 -8.40 -1.60 -15.50
N GLY A 364 -9.27 -0.61 -15.24
CA GLY A 364 -8.89 0.79 -15.19
C GLY A 364 -7.83 1.07 -14.11
N SER A 365 -8.05 0.53 -12.91
CA SER A 365 -7.15 0.71 -11.76
C SER A 365 -5.78 0.06 -11.98
N THR A 366 -5.71 -1.14 -12.58
CA THR A 366 -4.44 -1.82 -12.90
C THR A 366 -3.64 -1.04 -13.96
N VAL A 367 -4.28 -0.48 -14.97
CA VAL A 367 -3.60 0.38 -15.96
C VAL A 367 -3.07 1.65 -15.31
N LEU A 368 -3.84 2.25 -14.40
CA LEU A 368 -3.45 3.47 -13.68
C LEU A 368 -2.24 3.24 -12.77
N GLU A 369 -2.23 2.17 -11.97
CA GLU A 369 -1.10 1.87 -11.07
C GLU A 369 0.20 1.60 -11.85
N MET A 370 0.14 0.83 -12.92
CA MET A 370 1.32 0.54 -13.75
C MET A 370 1.81 1.78 -14.51
N HIS A 371 0.90 2.68 -14.90
CA HIS A 371 1.27 3.96 -15.47
C HIS A 371 1.99 4.86 -14.45
N CYS A 372 1.48 4.98 -13.22
CA CYS A 372 2.17 5.71 -12.16
C CYS A 372 3.55 5.10 -11.84
N ALA A 373 3.68 3.78 -11.84
CA ALA A 373 4.96 3.09 -11.68
C ALA A 373 5.96 3.44 -12.79
N SER A 374 5.49 3.53 -14.04
CA SER A 374 6.32 3.93 -15.19
C SER A 374 6.82 5.38 -15.09
N LEU A 375 5.97 6.30 -14.63
CA LEU A 375 6.35 7.71 -14.41
C LEU A 375 7.37 7.83 -13.27
N LEU A 376 7.17 7.11 -12.15
CA LEU A 376 8.11 7.09 -11.04
C LEU A 376 9.47 6.53 -11.47
N GLY A 377 9.49 5.46 -12.26
CA GLY A 377 10.72 4.88 -12.77
C GLY A 377 11.50 5.84 -13.69
N ALA A 378 10.79 6.61 -14.52
CA ALA A 378 11.42 7.65 -15.33
C ALA A 378 12.04 8.76 -14.46
N GLU A 379 11.34 9.19 -13.41
CA GLU A 379 11.85 10.20 -12.46
C GLU A 379 13.09 9.68 -11.72
N ASP A 380 13.07 8.44 -11.23
CA ASP A 380 14.18 7.82 -10.48
C ASP A 380 15.45 7.60 -11.33
N CYS A 381 15.30 7.49 -12.65
CA CYS A 381 16.43 7.39 -13.59
C CYS A 381 16.84 8.73 -14.21
N GLY A 382 16.21 9.84 -13.84
CA GLY A 382 16.50 11.15 -14.44
C GLY A 382 16.06 11.27 -15.91
N GLU A 383 15.15 10.42 -16.37
CA GLU A 383 14.64 10.36 -17.74
C GLU A 383 13.25 10.99 -17.88
N ALA A 384 12.67 11.47 -16.77
CA ALA A 384 11.36 12.09 -16.81
C ALA A 384 11.39 13.45 -17.51
N SER A 385 10.50 13.64 -18.46
CA SER A 385 10.23 14.98 -19.03
C SER A 385 9.48 15.83 -18.00
N ALA A 386 9.43 17.15 -18.24
CA ALA A 386 8.65 18.06 -17.39
C ALA A 386 7.16 17.62 -17.30
N ASP A 387 6.61 17.13 -18.41
CA ASP A 387 5.25 16.61 -18.45
C ASP A 387 5.09 15.31 -17.63
N ASP A 388 6.10 14.41 -17.61
CA ASP A 388 6.09 13.21 -16.79
C ASP A 388 6.07 13.58 -15.30
N VAL A 389 6.88 14.55 -14.90
CA VAL A 389 6.91 15.06 -13.52
C VAL A 389 5.57 15.68 -13.13
N ALA A 390 5.00 16.51 -14.00
CA ALA A 390 3.69 17.13 -13.77
C ALA A 390 2.57 16.07 -13.68
N GLU A 391 2.59 15.07 -14.59
CA GLU A 391 1.61 13.98 -14.60
C GLU A 391 1.73 13.13 -13.31
N LEU A 392 2.94 12.73 -12.92
CA LEU A 392 3.17 11.98 -11.67
C LEU A 392 2.72 12.78 -10.44
N ARG A 393 3.02 14.09 -10.42
CA ARG A 393 2.63 15.00 -9.32
C ARG A 393 1.13 15.04 -9.09
N LEU A 394 0.33 15.04 -10.15
CA LEU A 394 -1.14 15.05 -10.07
C LEU A 394 -1.71 13.64 -9.88
N LEU A 395 -1.20 12.64 -10.60
CA LEU A 395 -1.75 11.29 -10.56
C LEU A 395 -1.48 10.58 -9.23
N THR A 396 -0.34 10.82 -8.56
CA THR A 396 -0.04 10.15 -7.28
C THR A 396 -1.15 10.32 -6.23
N PRO A 397 -1.61 11.53 -5.86
CA PRO A 397 -2.71 11.68 -4.92
C PRO A 397 -4.05 11.19 -5.48
N LEU A 398 -4.32 11.37 -6.78
CA LEU A 398 -5.57 10.94 -7.40
C LEU A 398 -5.67 9.41 -7.48
N ALA A 399 -4.61 8.73 -7.89
CA ALA A 399 -4.58 7.27 -7.98
C ALA A 399 -4.80 6.65 -6.60
N LYS A 400 -4.09 7.14 -5.57
CA LYS A 400 -4.27 6.67 -4.19
C LYS A 400 -5.71 6.90 -3.70
N LEU A 401 -6.25 8.09 -3.90
CA LEU A 401 -7.60 8.43 -3.48
C LEU A 401 -8.64 7.54 -4.16
N TYR A 402 -8.54 7.42 -5.47
CA TYR A 402 -9.51 6.70 -6.29
C TYR A 402 -9.48 5.20 -6.00
N THR A 403 -8.31 4.56 -6.13
CA THR A 403 -8.19 3.11 -5.98
C THR A 403 -8.52 2.64 -4.57
N ALA A 404 -8.18 3.41 -3.53
CA ALA A 404 -8.54 3.08 -2.15
C ALA A 404 -10.06 3.10 -1.93
N ARG A 405 -10.77 4.06 -2.51
CA ARG A 405 -12.25 4.14 -2.44
C ARG A 405 -12.91 3.02 -3.22
N GLN A 406 -12.43 2.75 -4.43
CA GLN A 406 -12.92 1.64 -5.25
C GLN A 406 -12.59 0.28 -4.62
N GLY A 407 -11.43 0.15 -4.00
CA GLY A 407 -11.04 -1.05 -3.25
C GLY A 407 -12.01 -1.38 -2.12
N VAL A 408 -12.44 -0.38 -1.33
CA VAL A 408 -13.43 -0.59 -0.27
C VAL A 408 -14.80 -0.95 -0.84
N ALA A 409 -15.30 -0.19 -1.82
CA ALA A 409 -16.60 -0.45 -2.44
C ALA A 409 -16.63 -1.82 -3.11
N GLY A 410 -15.63 -2.12 -3.93
CA GLY A 410 -15.55 -3.40 -4.64
C GLY A 410 -15.36 -4.59 -3.70
N MET A 411 -14.63 -4.41 -2.58
CA MET A 411 -14.48 -5.48 -1.58
C MET A 411 -15.80 -5.76 -0.84
N SER A 412 -16.66 -4.75 -0.64
CA SER A 412 -18.00 -4.95 -0.12
C SER A 412 -18.85 -5.82 -1.05
N GLU A 413 -18.79 -5.56 -2.36
CA GLU A 413 -19.46 -6.39 -3.38
C GLU A 413 -18.87 -7.82 -3.44
N VAL A 414 -17.56 -7.96 -3.27
CA VAL A 414 -16.90 -9.28 -3.17
C VAL A 414 -17.47 -10.06 -1.97
N VAL A 415 -17.53 -9.45 -0.78
CA VAL A 415 -18.12 -10.10 0.41
C VAL A 415 -19.56 -10.56 0.12
N GLU A 416 -20.38 -9.71 -0.47
CA GLU A 416 -21.76 -10.02 -0.81
C GLU A 416 -21.85 -11.18 -1.83
N SER A 417 -20.92 -11.24 -2.81
CA SER A 417 -20.90 -12.28 -3.85
C SER A 417 -20.71 -13.71 -3.33
N PHE A 418 -20.16 -13.85 -2.10
CA PHE A 418 -20.03 -15.14 -1.41
C PHE A 418 -21.29 -15.52 -0.60
N GLY A 419 -22.25 -14.60 -0.43
CA GLY A 419 -23.40 -14.80 0.44
C GLY A 419 -22.97 -15.04 1.88
N GLY A 420 -23.57 -15.99 2.60
CA GLY A 420 -23.25 -16.27 4.00
C GLY A 420 -21.77 -16.57 4.26
N ALA A 421 -21.07 -17.21 3.34
CA ALA A 421 -19.65 -17.50 3.46
C ALA A 421 -18.78 -16.22 3.47
N GLY A 422 -19.24 -15.15 2.81
CA GLY A 422 -18.58 -13.84 2.84
C GLY A 422 -18.68 -13.13 4.19
N TYR A 423 -19.56 -13.57 5.09
CA TYR A 423 -19.79 -12.93 6.39
C TYR A 423 -19.18 -13.72 7.56
N VAL A 424 -18.68 -14.92 7.32
CA VAL A 424 -18.09 -15.80 8.34
C VAL A 424 -16.58 -15.61 8.41
N GLU A 425 -16.06 -15.33 9.60
CA GLU A 425 -14.67 -14.91 9.81
C GLU A 425 -13.61 -15.93 9.38
N ASP A 426 -13.86 -17.22 9.59
CA ASP A 426 -12.91 -18.31 9.32
C ASP A 426 -12.69 -18.56 7.81
N THR A 427 -13.54 -17.98 6.93
CA THR A 427 -13.31 -17.98 5.48
C THR A 427 -12.22 -17.00 5.07
N GLY A 428 -11.85 -16.04 5.91
CA GLY A 428 -10.93 -14.95 5.61
C GLY A 428 -11.47 -13.86 4.69
N ILE A 429 -12.68 -14.01 4.13
CA ILE A 429 -13.29 -13.01 3.22
C ILE A 429 -13.63 -11.70 3.94
N PRO A 430 -14.28 -11.71 5.14
CA PRO A 430 -14.56 -10.47 5.87
C PRO A 430 -13.31 -9.66 6.20
N ARG A 431 -12.18 -10.32 6.50
CA ARG A 431 -10.89 -9.68 6.77
C ARG A 431 -10.47 -8.78 5.62
N MET A 432 -10.62 -9.23 4.37
CA MET A 432 -10.20 -8.47 3.19
C MET A 432 -10.91 -7.09 3.10
N LEU A 433 -12.19 -7.02 3.47
CA LEU A 433 -12.92 -5.76 3.53
C LEU A 433 -12.40 -4.86 4.67
N ARG A 434 -12.15 -5.44 5.85
CA ARG A 434 -11.61 -4.67 6.98
C ARG A 434 -10.23 -4.10 6.69
N ASP A 435 -9.38 -4.89 6.05
CA ASP A 435 -8.03 -4.45 5.64
C ASP A 435 -8.09 -3.36 4.59
N ALA A 436 -9.02 -3.45 3.63
CA ALA A 436 -9.21 -2.43 2.60
C ALA A 436 -9.60 -1.05 3.18
N GLN A 437 -10.27 -1.00 4.33
CA GLN A 437 -10.69 0.27 4.96
C GLN A 437 -9.51 1.19 5.30
N VAL A 438 -8.36 0.65 5.73
CA VAL A 438 -7.21 1.47 6.10
C VAL A 438 -6.61 2.19 4.90
N LEU A 439 -6.73 1.63 3.70
CA LEU A 439 -6.16 2.18 2.46
C LEU A 439 -6.74 3.56 2.10
N SER A 440 -7.96 3.87 2.53
CA SER A 440 -8.57 5.20 2.38
C SER A 440 -8.21 6.18 3.50
N ILE A 441 -7.49 5.73 4.54
CA ILE A 441 -7.21 6.50 5.77
C ILE A 441 -5.75 6.95 5.82
N TRP A 442 -4.81 6.00 5.85
CA TRP A 442 -3.39 6.32 5.95
C TRP A 442 -2.85 6.99 4.68
N GLU A 443 -1.64 7.60 4.73
CA GLU A 443 -1.01 8.34 3.62
C GLU A 443 -1.87 9.47 3.03
N GLY A 444 -2.85 9.92 3.80
CA GLY A 444 -3.81 10.96 3.46
C GLY A 444 -5.22 10.42 3.20
N THR A 445 -6.19 10.97 3.95
CA THR A 445 -7.61 10.70 3.70
C THR A 445 -8.06 11.29 2.36
N THR A 446 -9.23 10.88 1.87
CA THR A 446 -9.83 11.39 0.62
C THR A 446 -9.78 12.92 0.54
N ASN A 447 -10.19 13.63 1.61
CA ASN A 447 -10.22 15.10 1.62
C ASN A 447 -8.81 15.71 1.56
N VAL A 448 -7.84 15.12 2.28
CA VAL A 448 -6.43 15.58 2.26
C VAL A 448 -5.83 15.43 0.88
N LEU A 449 -6.08 14.30 0.22
CA LEU A 449 -5.59 14.03 -1.14
C LEU A 449 -6.28 14.91 -2.19
N SER A 450 -7.58 15.21 -2.02
CA SER A 450 -8.29 16.17 -2.89
C SER A 450 -7.66 17.56 -2.80
N LEU A 451 -7.30 18.02 -1.59
CA LEU A 451 -6.59 19.29 -1.40
C LEU A 451 -5.18 19.26 -2.01
N ASP A 452 -4.50 18.12 -1.93
CA ASP A 452 -3.17 17.97 -2.55
C ASP A 452 -3.24 17.97 -4.08
N ALA A 453 -4.24 17.30 -4.67
CA ALA A 453 -4.50 17.36 -6.11
C ALA A 453 -4.84 18.79 -6.58
N LEU A 454 -5.66 19.52 -5.82
CA LEU A 454 -5.94 20.93 -6.12
C LEU A 454 -4.69 21.81 -6.07
N ARG A 455 -3.78 21.54 -5.13
CA ARG A 455 -2.46 22.23 -5.10
C ARG A 455 -1.62 21.91 -6.33
N ALA A 456 -1.59 20.64 -6.78
CA ALA A 456 -0.89 20.25 -8.00
C ALA A 456 -1.45 20.98 -9.22
N ILE A 457 -2.76 21.17 -9.30
CA ILE A 457 -3.42 21.90 -10.38
C ILE A 457 -3.09 23.41 -10.34
N GLN A 458 -3.20 24.02 -9.15
CA GLN A 458 -3.13 25.48 -9.01
C GLN A 458 -1.71 26.03 -8.93
N ARG A 459 -0.77 25.29 -8.32
CA ARG A 459 0.60 25.75 -8.07
C ARG A 459 1.63 25.14 -9.00
N ASP A 460 1.42 23.86 -9.35
CA ASP A 460 2.38 23.07 -10.12
C ASP A 460 1.93 22.97 -11.61
N GLU A 461 0.81 23.63 -11.98
CA GLU A 461 0.22 23.68 -13.33
C GLU A 461 0.06 22.29 -13.99
N ALA A 462 -0.11 21.24 -13.18
CA ALA A 462 -0.05 19.86 -13.62
C ALA A 462 -1.25 19.40 -14.48
N LEU A 463 -2.35 20.16 -14.52
CA LEU A 463 -3.57 19.76 -15.23
C LEU A 463 -3.40 19.78 -16.76
N GLY A 464 -2.74 20.80 -17.30
CA GLY A 464 -2.53 20.95 -18.76
C GLY A 464 -1.83 19.74 -19.39
N PRO A 465 -0.63 19.34 -18.91
CA PRO A 465 0.07 18.15 -19.38
C PRO A 465 -0.78 16.87 -19.29
N VAL A 466 -1.48 16.66 -18.18
CA VAL A 466 -2.34 15.47 -17.96
C VAL A 466 -3.46 15.41 -18.99
N LEU A 467 -4.19 16.51 -19.18
CA LEU A 467 -5.29 16.57 -20.16
C LEU A 467 -4.78 16.42 -21.60
N GLY A 468 -3.68 17.10 -21.95
CA GLY A 468 -3.08 16.99 -23.28
C GLY A 468 -2.70 15.56 -23.65
N ARG A 469 -2.08 14.83 -22.72
CA ARG A 469 -1.74 13.42 -22.90
C ARG A 469 -2.96 12.51 -22.93
N ALA A 470 -3.96 12.74 -22.08
CA ALA A 470 -5.20 11.98 -22.09
C ALA A 470 -5.93 12.12 -23.43
N MET A 471 -6.03 13.34 -23.96
CA MET A 471 -6.62 13.63 -25.27
C MET A 471 -5.83 12.97 -26.42
N SER A 472 -4.51 13.03 -26.37
CA SER A 472 -3.63 12.38 -27.37
C SER A 472 -3.84 10.86 -27.38
N ARG A 473 -3.87 10.22 -26.19
CA ARG A 473 -4.12 8.78 -26.06
C ARG A 473 -5.52 8.40 -26.55
N ALA A 474 -6.54 9.20 -26.21
CA ALA A 474 -7.91 8.98 -26.69
C ALA A 474 -8.01 9.11 -28.22
N GLY A 475 -7.35 10.10 -28.81
CA GLY A 475 -7.29 10.28 -30.26
C GLY A 475 -6.57 9.12 -30.97
N ALA A 476 -5.50 8.60 -30.40
CA ALA A 476 -4.79 7.43 -30.93
C ALA A 476 -5.67 6.17 -30.84
N ALA A 477 -6.34 5.95 -29.71
CA ALA A 477 -7.25 4.82 -29.51
C ALA A 477 -8.45 4.88 -30.47
N ALA A 478 -9.02 6.06 -30.72
CA ALA A 478 -10.11 6.26 -31.66
C ALA A 478 -9.72 5.92 -33.10
N LYS A 479 -8.48 6.22 -33.50
CA LYS A 479 -7.93 5.86 -34.81
C LYS A 479 -7.66 4.34 -34.93
N ALA A 480 -7.24 3.71 -33.84
CA ALA A 480 -6.93 2.27 -33.82
C ALA A 480 -8.18 1.38 -33.82
N VAL A 481 -9.35 1.90 -33.41
CA VAL A 481 -10.64 1.16 -33.35
C VAL A 481 -11.70 1.92 -34.11
N PRO A 482 -11.67 1.94 -35.46
CA PRO A 482 -12.69 2.59 -36.28
C PRO A 482 -14.07 1.99 -35.99
N GLY A 483 -15.05 2.81 -35.63
CA GLY A 483 -16.43 2.40 -35.32
C GLY A 483 -16.78 2.23 -33.83
N ALA A 484 -15.84 2.31 -32.90
CA ALA A 484 -16.15 2.31 -31.47
C ALA A 484 -16.90 3.58 -31.03
N LEU A 485 -16.54 4.74 -31.58
CA LEU A 485 -17.19 6.03 -31.32
C LEU A 485 -18.58 6.14 -31.97
N ASN A 486 -18.77 5.54 -33.14
CA ASN A 486 -20.07 5.55 -33.81
C ASN A 486 -21.12 4.69 -33.08
N ARG A 487 -20.71 3.66 -32.37
CA ARG A 487 -21.61 2.85 -31.51
C ARG A 487 -22.00 3.58 -30.22
N ALA A 488 -21.10 4.35 -29.64
CA ALA A 488 -21.40 5.15 -28.44
C ALA A 488 -22.34 6.34 -28.77
N SER A 489 -22.18 6.98 -29.91
CA SER A 489 -23.06 8.06 -30.35
C SER A 489 -24.44 7.59 -30.82
N SER A 490 -24.53 6.40 -31.41
CA SER A 490 -25.83 5.81 -31.80
C SER A 490 -26.63 5.27 -30.60
N SER A 491 -25.97 4.80 -29.54
CA SER A 491 -26.65 4.38 -28.31
C SER A 491 -27.16 5.56 -27.48
N SER A 492 -26.47 6.71 -27.52
CA SER A 492 -26.95 7.91 -26.81
C SER A 492 -28.14 8.59 -27.52
N SER A 493 -28.25 8.49 -28.83
CA SER A 493 -29.41 9.02 -29.57
C SER A 493 -30.66 8.16 -29.44
N GLN A 494 -30.53 6.86 -29.17
CA GLN A 494 -31.68 5.99 -28.88
C GLN A 494 -32.16 6.11 -27.41
N ALA A 495 -31.30 6.46 -26.48
CA ALA A 495 -31.67 6.63 -25.07
C ALA A 495 -32.45 7.95 -24.82
N SER A 496 -32.35 8.95 -25.71
CA SER A 496 -33.06 10.23 -25.55
C SER A 496 -34.52 10.21 -25.94
N ASN A 497 -35.01 9.14 -26.58
CA ASN A 497 -36.42 9.01 -27.04
C ASN A 497 -37.29 8.05 -26.21
N SER A 498 -36.75 7.42 -25.15
CA SER A 498 -37.57 6.64 -24.20
C SER A 498 -37.86 7.48 -22.96
N LYS A 499 -39.13 7.89 -22.79
CA LYS A 499 -39.62 8.46 -21.52
C LYS A 499 -39.31 7.46 -20.39
N PRO A 500 -38.76 7.91 -19.26
CA PRO A 500 -38.57 7.02 -18.11
C PRO A 500 -39.94 6.50 -17.66
N PRO A 501 -40.04 5.21 -17.25
CA PRO A 501 -41.23 4.71 -16.65
C PRO A 501 -41.54 5.48 -15.38
N VAL A 502 -42.78 5.97 -15.26
CA VAL A 502 -43.31 6.65 -14.07
C VAL A 502 -43.21 5.65 -12.90
N ALA A 503 -42.38 5.96 -11.91
CA ALA A 503 -42.31 5.20 -10.67
C ALA A 503 -43.70 5.18 -10.03
N SER A 504 -44.34 4.01 -9.98
CA SER A 504 -45.54 3.80 -9.21
C SER A 504 -45.19 3.90 -7.73
N ALA A 505 -45.86 4.86 -7.06
CA ALA A 505 -45.75 5.09 -5.63
C ALA A 505 -46.07 3.80 -4.84
N TRP A 506 -45.28 3.55 -3.80
CA TRP A 506 -45.55 2.53 -2.80
C TRP A 506 -46.89 2.84 -2.11
N PRO A 507 -47.77 1.86 -1.87
CA PRO A 507 -48.99 2.09 -1.09
C PRO A 507 -48.66 2.40 0.38
N PRO A 508 -49.41 3.25 1.05
CA PRO A 508 -49.18 3.59 2.46
C PRO A 508 -49.45 2.37 3.36
N SER A 509 -48.55 2.13 4.31
CA SER A 509 -48.71 1.17 5.39
C SER A 509 -49.97 1.46 6.18
N ARG A 510 -50.90 0.51 6.28
CA ARG A 510 -52.02 0.57 7.22
C ARG A 510 -51.48 0.23 8.63
N ALA A 511 -51.98 1.01 9.58
CA ALA A 511 -51.76 0.90 11.03
C ALA A 511 -52.11 -0.46 11.61
#